data_1950ecf7385c168bb30aff94c2b903b1
#
_entry.id   1950ecf7385c168bb30aff94c2b903b1
#
_cell.length_a   1.000
_cell.length_b   1.000
_cell.length_c   1.000
_cell.angle_alpha   90.00
_cell.angle_beta   90.00
_cell.angle_gamma   90.00
#
_symmetry.space_group_name_H-M   'P 1'
#
loop_
_entity.id
_entity.type
_entity.pdbx_description
1 polymer ?
#
loop_
_entity_poly.entity_id
_entity_poly.type
_entity_poly.pdbx_seq_one_letter_code
_entity_poly.pdbx_strand_id
1 'polypeptide(L)'
;MRIGIKNILAGIVLLLSTCLVTAQPVIKTPAKSIKEFMNKRFGMFIHWGPVTLRGTEIGWSRGEQVPANEYDNLYKEFNPVLFNADAWVKAAKDAGMKYLTITAKHHDGFCLWPTAYSGYNIMNSSFKRDIVGELAKACKKQGITFCIYFTVLDWHDPDYPVHRKGKDTEGNMTAFVARMKNELRELITRYKPAMLWFDGYWETPWTTEYGKEIYSFIKSVDANVIVNNRLGKDFSGLSAPGAVGDFLTPEQTIGKLNMSEPWESCITIASQWAWKPNDTLKSLKQCIQTLVKSASGNGNLLFNVGPMMDGRIEARQVERLKEMGNWLKIYGESIYGTSGGPFVPVESYGATRKANKIYVHVFERKGDELKLPALPGVMIKKVYFLKGKPLTWKQDESGIILQLPSMP
;
A
#
# COMPACT_ATOMS: atom_id res chain seq x y z
N MET A 1 -16.08 -1.65 94.81
CA MET A 1 -16.43 -2.50 93.69
C MET A 1 -16.06 -1.75 92.44
N ARG A 2 -14.94 -2.11 91.77
CA ARG A 2 -14.41 -1.43 90.59
C ARG A 2 -14.73 -2.32 89.41
N ILE A 3 -15.47 -1.80 88.41
CA ILE A 3 -15.76 -2.46 87.15
C ILE A 3 -14.85 -1.81 86.12
N GLY A 4 -13.96 -2.61 85.53
CA GLY A 4 -13.06 -2.19 84.44
C GLY A 4 -13.72 -2.41 83.09
N ILE A 5 -13.73 -1.38 82.31
CA ILE A 5 -14.15 -1.43 80.83
C ILE A 5 -12.93 -1.73 80.05
N LYS A 6 -12.93 -2.86 79.33
CA LYS A 6 -11.92 -3.20 78.28
C LYS A 6 -12.38 -2.63 76.98
N ASN A 7 -11.64 -1.67 76.44
CA ASN A 7 -11.79 -1.19 75.03
C ASN A 7 -11.17 -2.20 74.10
N ILE A 8 -11.99 -2.77 73.19
CA ILE A 8 -11.55 -3.55 72.05
C ILE A 8 -11.46 -2.61 70.83
N LEU A 9 -10.25 -2.24 70.46
CA LEU A 9 -9.99 -1.59 69.14
C LEU A 9 -10.01 -2.67 68.05
N ALA A 10 -11.06 -2.68 67.23
CA ALA A 10 -11.08 -3.47 66.00
C ALA A 10 -10.37 -2.67 64.89
N GLY A 11 -9.14 -3.07 64.54
CA GLY A 11 -8.42 -2.52 63.39
C GLY A 11 -8.98 -3.08 62.12
N ILE A 12 -9.57 -2.21 61.30
CA ILE A 12 -9.95 -2.53 59.90
C ILE A 12 -8.70 -2.43 59.04
N VAL A 13 -8.16 -3.57 58.61
CA VAL A 13 -7.09 -3.63 57.59
C VAL A 13 -7.75 -3.54 56.23
N LEU A 14 -7.66 -2.38 55.60
CA LEU A 14 -8.06 -2.18 54.19
C LEU A 14 -6.96 -2.75 53.28
N LEU A 15 -7.18 -3.93 52.71
CA LEU A 15 -6.34 -4.48 51.65
C LEU A 15 -6.66 -3.74 50.32
N LEU A 16 -5.87 -2.74 49.97
CA LEU A 16 -5.86 -2.13 48.63
C LEU A 16 -5.19 -3.11 47.67
N SER A 17 -5.97 -3.90 46.95
CA SER A 17 -5.49 -4.66 45.78
C SER A 17 -5.20 -3.68 44.65
N THR A 18 -3.96 -3.27 44.47
CA THR A 18 -3.51 -2.60 43.25
C THR A 18 -3.49 -3.62 42.13
N CYS A 19 -4.54 -3.66 41.30
CA CYS A 19 -4.46 -4.33 40.02
C CYS A 19 -3.42 -3.61 39.16
N LEU A 20 -2.21 -4.14 39.13
CA LEU A 20 -1.22 -3.78 38.12
C LEU A 20 -1.77 -4.25 36.75
N VAL A 21 -2.42 -3.35 36.02
CA VAL A 21 -2.72 -3.56 34.59
C VAL A 21 -1.38 -3.53 33.90
N THR A 22 -0.73 -4.68 33.76
CA THR A 22 0.42 -4.82 32.87
C THR A 22 -0.09 -4.65 31.48
N ALA A 23 0.28 -3.54 30.81
CA ALA A 23 0.02 -3.35 29.39
C ALA A 23 0.59 -4.56 28.66
N GLN A 24 -0.26 -5.31 27.96
CA GLN A 24 0.20 -6.42 27.13
C GLN A 24 1.19 -5.90 26.09
N PRO A 25 2.32 -6.57 25.88
CA PRO A 25 3.28 -6.14 24.87
C PRO A 25 2.60 -6.09 23.51
N VAL A 26 2.75 -4.97 22.82
CA VAL A 26 2.22 -4.80 21.44
C VAL A 26 2.91 -5.82 20.55
N ILE A 27 2.13 -6.76 20.00
CA ILE A 27 2.63 -7.73 19.03
C ILE A 27 3.03 -6.97 17.77
N LYS A 28 4.30 -7.09 17.36
CA LYS A 28 4.82 -6.46 16.13
C LYS A 28 4.86 -7.46 14.99
N THR A 29 4.77 -6.94 13.77
CA THR A 29 4.99 -7.76 12.56
C THR A 29 6.39 -8.36 12.57
N PRO A 30 6.55 -9.67 12.28
CA PRO A 30 7.87 -10.28 12.19
C PRO A 30 8.75 -9.60 11.14
N ALA A 31 10.00 -9.30 11.48
CA ALA A 31 10.95 -8.67 10.57
C ALA A 31 11.14 -9.45 9.26
N LYS A 32 10.98 -10.78 9.29
CA LYS A 32 10.99 -11.64 8.11
C LYS A 32 9.89 -11.27 7.13
N SER A 33 8.65 -11.06 7.60
CA SER A 33 7.50 -10.70 6.76
C SER A 33 7.72 -9.35 6.07
N ILE A 34 8.23 -8.36 6.80
CA ILE A 34 8.58 -7.04 6.25
C ILE A 34 9.68 -7.17 5.19
N LYS A 35 10.74 -7.93 5.46
CA LYS A 35 11.84 -8.15 4.51
C LYS A 35 11.36 -8.85 3.23
N GLU A 36 10.51 -9.87 3.36
CA GLU A 36 9.94 -10.59 2.21
C GLU A 36 9.06 -9.67 1.37
N PHE A 37 8.27 -8.79 2.01
CA PHE A 37 7.48 -7.77 1.33
C PHE A 37 8.38 -6.78 0.58
N MET A 38 9.40 -6.22 1.23
CA MET A 38 10.31 -5.25 0.60
C MET A 38 11.09 -5.84 -0.59
N ASN A 39 11.41 -7.13 -0.57
CA ASN A 39 12.07 -7.81 -1.68
C ASN A 39 11.20 -7.95 -2.94
N LYS A 40 9.88 -7.76 -2.83
CA LYS A 40 8.94 -7.85 -3.97
C LYS A 40 9.04 -6.66 -4.92
N ARG A 41 9.39 -5.49 -4.46
CA ARG A 41 9.66 -4.23 -5.18
C ARG A 41 8.52 -3.69 -6.04
N PHE A 42 7.63 -4.51 -6.61
CA PHE A 42 6.63 -4.07 -7.57
C PHE A 42 5.29 -4.79 -7.36
N GLY A 43 4.22 -4.03 -7.16
CA GLY A 43 2.85 -4.51 -6.97
C GLY A 43 1.83 -3.75 -7.81
N MET A 44 0.66 -4.39 -8.04
CA MET A 44 -0.51 -3.77 -8.66
C MET A 44 -1.42 -3.21 -7.57
N PHE A 45 -1.83 -1.96 -7.71
CA PHE A 45 -2.93 -1.39 -6.97
C PHE A 45 -4.17 -1.34 -7.85
N ILE A 46 -5.35 -1.61 -7.31
CA ILE A 46 -6.60 -1.58 -8.05
C ILE A 46 -7.60 -0.73 -7.27
N HIS A 47 -7.99 0.41 -7.85
CA HIS A 47 -9.10 1.22 -7.36
C HIS A 47 -10.33 0.96 -8.23
N TRP A 48 -11.38 0.39 -7.64
CA TRP A 48 -12.55 -0.01 -8.39
C TRP A 48 -13.80 -0.05 -7.53
N GLY A 49 -14.95 0.26 -8.15
CA GLY A 49 -16.24 0.24 -7.51
C GLY A 49 -17.34 0.79 -8.42
N PRO A 50 -18.58 0.93 -7.93
CA PRO A 50 -19.74 1.40 -8.70
C PRO A 50 -19.54 2.76 -9.38
N VAL A 51 -18.70 3.63 -8.84
CA VAL A 51 -18.39 4.95 -9.40
C VAL A 51 -17.83 4.90 -10.82
N THR A 52 -17.27 3.78 -11.25
CA THR A 52 -16.76 3.59 -12.63
C THR A 52 -17.89 3.70 -13.68
N LEU A 53 -19.16 3.56 -13.28
CA LEU A 53 -20.32 3.87 -14.12
C LEU A 53 -20.39 5.36 -14.52
N ARG A 54 -19.74 6.24 -13.79
CA ARG A 54 -19.66 7.70 -14.06
C ARG A 54 -18.29 8.13 -14.56
N GLY A 55 -17.27 7.26 -14.48
CA GLY A 55 -15.91 7.58 -14.90
C GLY A 55 -15.25 8.68 -14.07
N THR A 56 -15.64 8.83 -12.81
CA THR A 56 -15.13 9.84 -11.88
C THR A 56 -14.36 9.19 -10.72
N GLU A 57 -13.73 10.01 -9.87
CA GLU A 57 -12.85 9.50 -8.81
C GLU A 57 -13.62 8.82 -7.68
N ILE A 58 -13.14 7.66 -7.25
CA ILE A 58 -13.77 6.84 -6.21
C ILE A 58 -13.80 7.59 -4.87
N GLY A 59 -14.96 7.57 -4.22
CA GLY A 59 -15.21 8.28 -2.97
C GLY A 59 -15.24 9.81 -3.15
N TRP A 60 -14.17 10.38 -3.72
CA TRP A 60 -14.00 11.83 -3.81
C TRP A 60 -15.04 12.54 -4.64
N SER A 61 -15.60 11.91 -5.66
CA SER A 61 -16.66 12.48 -6.48
C SER A 61 -18.05 12.46 -5.81
N ARG A 62 -18.23 11.71 -4.71
CA ARG A 62 -19.48 11.65 -3.95
C ARG A 62 -19.81 13.02 -3.31
N GLY A 63 -21.02 13.53 -3.57
CA GLY A 63 -21.46 14.84 -3.07
C GLY A 63 -20.69 16.02 -3.70
N GLU A 64 -19.96 15.78 -4.77
CA GLU A 64 -19.19 16.77 -5.55
C GLU A 64 -19.60 16.67 -7.03
N GLN A 65 -18.86 15.90 -7.83
CA GLN A 65 -19.16 15.66 -9.25
C GLN A 65 -20.40 14.77 -9.44
N VAL A 66 -20.68 13.89 -8.49
CA VAL A 66 -21.86 13.01 -8.48
C VAL A 66 -22.67 13.31 -7.22
N PRO A 67 -23.96 13.69 -7.33
CA PRO A 67 -24.82 13.90 -6.16
C PRO A 67 -24.79 12.68 -5.23
N ALA A 68 -24.73 12.89 -3.90
CA ALA A 68 -24.53 11.82 -2.94
C ALA A 68 -25.59 10.72 -3.03
N ASN A 69 -26.86 11.09 -3.21
CA ASN A 69 -27.95 10.13 -3.37
C ASN A 69 -27.86 9.32 -4.68
N GLU A 70 -27.35 9.90 -5.75
CA GLU A 70 -27.04 9.15 -6.99
C GLU A 70 -25.88 8.20 -6.77
N TYR A 71 -24.77 8.71 -6.22
CA TYR A 71 -23.57 7.93 -5.94
C TYR A 71 -23.88 6.69 -5.10
N ASP A 72 -24.61 6.87 -4.00
CA ASP A 72 -24.96 5.79 -3.07
C ASP A 72 -25.93 4.75 -3.68
N ASN A 73 -26.51 5.02 -4.84
CA ASN A 73 -27.38 4.08 -5.57
C ASN A 73 -26.72 3.45 -6.80
N LEU A 74 -25.51 3.88 -7.20
CA LEU A 74 -24.81 3.31 -8.35
C LEU A 74 -24.60 1.79 -8.25
N TYR A 75 -24.45 1.26 -7.03
CA TYR A 75 -24.26 -0.19 -6.84
C TYR A 75 -25.44 -1.02 -7.37
N LYS A 76 -26.65 -0.46 -7.44
CA LYS A 76 -27.84 -1.16 -7.99
C LYS A 76 -27.71 -1.42 -9.48
N GLU A 77 -27.03 -0.50 -10.20
CA GLU A 77 -26.75 -0.60 -11.63
C GLU A 77 -25.42 -1.36 -11.91
N PHE A 78 -24.56 -1.47 -10.89
CA PHE A 78 -23.22 -2.04 -11.04
C PHE A 78 -23.27 -3.54 -11.34
N ASN A 79 -23.01 -3.88 -12.62
CA ASN A 79 -23.05 -5.25 -13.12
C ASN A 79 -21.86 -5.53 -14.07
N PRO A 80 -20.65 -5.62 -13.56
CA PRO A 80 -19.43 -5.80 -14.36
C PRO A 80 -19.31 -7.24 -14.89
N VAL A 81 -20.14 -7.62 -15.84
CA VAL A 81 -20.27 -9.00 -16.36
C VAL A 81 -19.01 -9.58 -16.98
N LEU A 82 -18.06 -8.72 -17.39
CA LEU A 82 -16.78 -9.12 -17.97
C LEU A 82 -15.64 -9.19 -16.94
N PHE A 83 -15.94 -9.01 -15.65
CA PHE A 83 -14.96 -9.19 -14.59
C PHE A 83 -14.40 -10.62 -14.61
N ASN A 84 -13.08 -10.70 -14.65
CA ASN A 84 -12.35 -11.97 -14.61
C ASN A 84 -11.09 -11.82 -13.74
N ALA A 85 -11.15 -12.37 -12.53
CA ALA A 85 -10.06 -12.30 -11.56
C ALA A 85 -8.76 -12.94 -12.08
N ASP A 86 -8.85 -14.08 -12.80
CA ASP A 86 -7.66 -14.72 -13.39
C ASP A 86 -6.98 -13.81 -14.44
N ALA A 87 -7.76 -13.06 -15.23
CA ALA A 87 -7.23 -12.11 -16.21
C ALA A 87 -6.54 -10.91 -15.55
N TRP A 88 -7.11 -10.36 -14.46
CA TRP A 88 -6.49 -9.26 -13.72
C TRP A 88 -5.16 -9.68 -13.09
N VAL A 89 -5.16 -10.84 -12.42
CA VAL A 89 -3.93 -11.38 -11.80
C VAL A 89 -2.89 -11.74 -12.86
N LYS A 90 -3.33 -12.25 -14.02
CA LYS A 90 -2.43 -12.50 -15.15
C LYS A 90 -1.79 -11.22 -15.67
N ALA A 91 -2.55 -10.12 -15.79
CA ALA A 91 -2.00 -8.82 -16.18
C ALA A 91 -0.91 -8.34 -15.19
N ALA A 92 -1.15 -8.47 -13.88
CA ALA A 92 -0.14 -8.18 -12.86
C ALA A 92 1.10 -9.07 -13.01
N LYS A 93 0.91 -10.36 -13.20
CA LYS A 93 2.02 -11.32 -13.38
C LYS A 93 2.83 -11.05 -14.64
N ASP A 94 2.16 -10.78 -15.76
CA ASP A 94 2.79 -10.46 -17.03
C ASP A 94 3.57 -9.14 -16.97
N ALA A 95 3.11 -8.17 -16.15
CA ALA A 95 3.82 -6.95 -15.82
C ALA A 95 5.08 -7.17 -14.96
N GLY A 96 5.29 -8.36 -14.41
CA GLY A 96 6.36 -8.68 -13.47
C GLY A 96 6.03 -8.38 -11.99
N MET A 97 4.81 -7.94 -11.69
CA MET A 97 4.39 -7.64 -10.32
C MET A 97 4.39 -8.88 -9.43
N LYS A 98 4.63 -8.70 -8.14
CA LYS A 98 4.77 -9.78 -7.14
C LYS A 98 3.63 -9.80 -6.13
N TYR A 99 2.84 -8.76 -6.05
CA TYR A 99 1.66 -8.64 -5.18
C TYR A 99 0.59 -7.78 -5.85
N LEU A 100 -0.64 -7.93 -5.36
CA LEU A 100 -1.81 -7.20 -5.83
C LEU A 100 -2.62 -6.73 -4.64
N THR A 101 -2.96 -5.45 -4.60
CA THR A 101 -3.79 -4.81 -3.58
C THR A 101 -5.08 -4.29 -4.21
N ILE A 102 -6.24 -4.72 -3.70
CA ILE A 102 -7.57 -4.26 -4.14
C ILE A 102 -8.20 -3.35 -3.09
N THR A 103 -8.84 -2.27 -3.50
CA THR A 103 -9.71 -1.47 -2.63
C THR A 103 -10.95 -2.28 -2.26
N ALA A 104 -10.88 -3.09 -1.20
CA ALA A 104 -12.03 -3.86 -0.74
C ALA A 104 -13.15 -2.93 -0.24
N LYS A 105 -12.80 -1.84 0.42
CA LYS A 105 -13.68 -0.75 0.85
C LYS A 105 -12.94 0.57 0.75
N HIS A 106 -13.44 1.52 -0.04
CA HIS A 106 -12.91 2.88 -0.15
C HIS A 106 -13.74 3.86 0.69
N HIS A 107 -13.44 5.15 0.67
CA HIS A 107 -14.07 6.20 1.48
C HIS A 107 -15.60 6.32 1.28
N ASP A 108 -16.13 5.83 0.17
CA ASP A 108 -17.57 5.76 -0.12
C ASP A 108 -18.29 4.64 0.64
N GLY A 109 -17.57 3.78 1.33
CA GLY A 109 -18.12 2.72 2.17
C GLY A 109 -18.58 1.47 1.42
N PHE A 110 -18.51 1.41 0.09
CA PHE A 110 -18.97 0.25 -0.66
C PHE A 110 -18.01 -0.94 -0.51
N CYS A 111 -18.55 -2.08 -0.08
CA CYS A 111 -17.77 -3.29 0.20
C CYS A 111 -17.78 -4.24 -1.01
N LEU A 112 -16.60 -4.56 -1.57
CA LEU A 112 -16.46 -5.50 -2.70
C LEU A 112 -16.48 -6.99 -2.28
N TRP A 113 -16.86 -7.30 -1.04
CA TRP A 113 -17.02 -8.66 -0.51
C TRP A 113 -18.36 -8.80 0.23
N PRO A 114 -18.88 -10.04 0.41
CA PRO A 114 -20.13 -10.28 1.13
C PRO A 114 -19.93 -10.16 2.65
N THR A 115 -19.80 -8.90 3.12
CA THR A 115 -19.75 -8.63 4.56
C THR A 115 -21.11 -8.82 5.22
N ALA A 116 -21.10 -9.36 6.45
CA ALA A 116 -22.29 -9.44 7.29
C ALA A 116 -22.61 -8.13 8.03
N TYR A 117 -21.70 -7.13 7.97
CA TYR A 117 -21.74 -5.93 8.83
C TYR A 117 -22.20 -4.66 8.10
N SER A 118 -22.39 -4.72 6.78
CA SER A 118 -22.93 -3.62 5.99
C SER A 118 -23.82 -4.15 4.88
N GLY A 119 -25.02 -3.57 4.70
CA GLY A 119 -25.86 -3.80 3.53
C GLY A 119 -25.35 -3.13 2.26
N TYR A 120 -24.40 -2.21 2.37
CA TYR A 120 -23.80 -1.50 1.24
C TYR A 120 -22.62 -2.31 0.68
N ASN A 121 -22.94 -3.45 0.06
CA ASN A 121 -21.95 -4.40 -0.43
C ASN A 121 -22.34 -5.00 -1.78
N ILE A 122 -21.37 -5.68 -2.39
CA ILE A 122 -21.46 -6.25 -3.74
C ILE A 122 -22.59 -7.29 -3.89
N MET A 123 -23.02 -7.98 -2.83
CA MET A 123 -24.10 -8.96 -2.90
C MET A 123 -25.48 -8.32 -3.07
N ASN A 124 -25.60 -7.04 -2.73
CA ASN A 124 -26.79 -6.24 -2.95
C ASN A 124 -26.77 -5.46 -4.27
N SER A 125 -25.69 -5.57 -5.06
CA SER A 125 -25.61 -5.07 -6.43
C SER A 125 -26.27 -6.03 -7.42
N SER A 126 -26.38 -5.64 -8.69
CA SER A 126 -26.84 -6.53 -9.77
C SER A 126 -25.85 -7.66 -10.05
N PHE A 127 -24.57 -7.50 -9.70
CA PHE A 127 -23.48 -8.43 -10.00
C PHE A 127 -23.40 -9.64 -9.06
N LYS A 128 -23.62 -9.45 -7.76
CA LYS A 128 -23.72 -10.49 -6.72
C LYS A 128 -22.59 -11.53 -6.71
N ARG A 129 -21.33 -11.11 -6.88
CA ARG A 129 -20.15 -11.99 -6.82
C ARG A 129 -19.13 -11.45 -5.83
N ASP A 130 -18.46 -12.35 -5.10
CA ASP A 130 -17.40 -12.01 -4.13
C ASP A 130 -16.08 -11.68 -4.86
N ILE A 131 -15.90 -10.42 -5.25
CA ILE A 131 -14.73 -9.92 -6.00
C ILE A 131 -13.44 -10.16 -5.21
N VAL A 132 -13.44 -9.85 -3.92
CA VAL A 132 -12.28 -10.02 -3.04
C VAL A 132 -11.88 -11.49 -2.94
N GLY A 133 -12.86 -12.38 -2.76
CA GLY A 133 -12.62 -13.82 -2.69
C GLY A 133 -12.14 -14.43 -4.00
N GLU A 134 -12.68 -13.97 -5.14
CA GLU A 134 -12.22 -14.42 -6.46
C GLU A 134 -10.78 -13.98 -6.74
N LEU A 135 -10.42 -12.73 -6.42
CA LEU A 135 -9.06 -12.23 -6.54
C LEU A 135 -8.08 -12.96 -5.62
N ALA A 136 -8.46 -13.22 -4.37
CA ALA A 136 -7.63 -13.99 -3.44
C ALA A 136 -7.31 -15.40 -3.97
N LYS A 137 -8.31 -16.08 -4.53
CA LYS A 137 -8.15 -17.40 -5.17
C LYS A 137 -7.26 -17.35 -6.41
N ALA A 138 -7.48 -16.36 -7.28
CA ALA A 138 -6.69 -16.18 -8.50
C ALA A 138 -5.22 -15.84 -8.17
N CYS A 139 -4.98 -14.98 -7.18
CA CYS A 139 -3.64 -14.65 -6.69
C CYS A 139 -2.91 -15.91 -6.17
N LYS A 140 -3.56 -16.71 -5.32
CA LYS A 140 -3.02 -17.98 -4.82
C LYS A 140 -2.66 -18.93 -5.96
N LYS A 141 -3.57 -19.12 -6.93
CA LYS A 141 -3.39 -19.98 -8.11
C LYS A 141 -2.18 -19.56 -8.96
N GLN A 142 -1.97 -18.25 -9.13
CA GLN A 142 -0.95 -17.71 -10.03
C GLN A 142 0.37 -17.34 -9.33
N GLY A 143 0.47 -17.49 -8.01
CA GLY A 143 1.67 -17.18 -7.21
C GLY A 143 1.91 -15.68 -7.01
N ILE A 144 0.86 -14.88 -7.02
CA ILE A 144 0.88 -13.45 -6.67
C ILE A 144 0.44 -13.30 -5.20
N THR A 145 1.14 -12.47 -4.43
CA THR A 145 0.76 -12.20 -3.04
C THR A 145 -0.48 -11.31 -3.01
N PHE A 146 -1.52 -11.75 -2.32
CA PHE A 146 -2.77 -11.01 -2.19
C PHE A 146 -2.72 -10.03 -1.03
N CYS A 147 -3.16 -8.79 -1.25
CA CYS A 147 -3.22 -7.70 -0.30
C CYS A 147 -4.54 -6.94 -0.43
N ILE A 148 -4.95 -6.26 0.64
CA ILE A 148 -6.23 -5.55 0.70
C ILE A 148 -5.98 -4.10 1.15
N TYR A 149 -6.60 -3.14 0.43
CA TYR A 149 -6.79 -1.79 0.92
C TYR A 149 -8.12 -1.70 1.67
N PHE A 150 -8.11 -0.97 2.78
CA PHE A 150 -9.28 -0.70 3.61
C PHE A 150 -9.23 0.72 4.17
N THR A 151 -10.34 1.44 4.12
CA THR A 151 -10.43 2.82 4.63
C THR A 151 -10.72 2.88 6.13
N VAL A 152 -10.16 3.87 6.83
CA VAL A 152 -10.49 4.17 8.23
C VAL A 152 -11.57 5.25 8.36
N LEU A 153 -12.00 5.83 7.26
CA LEU A 153 -13.16 6.72 7.19
C LEU A 153 -14.26 6.10 6.32
N ASP A 154 -15.51 6.53 6.51
CA ASP A 154 -16.62 6.02 5.73
C ASP A 154 -17.71 7.09 5.59
N TRP A 155 -17.81 7.67 4.40
CA TRP A 155 -18.79 8.72 4.16
C TRP A 155 -20.23 8.20 3.99
N HIS A 156 -20.43 6.90 3.93
CA HIS A 156 -21.75 6.27 3.86
C HIS A 156 -22.21 5.72 5.22
N ASP A 157 -21.28 5.28 6.09
CA ASP A 157 -21.61 4.66 7.37
C ASP A 157 -22.33 5.64 8.34
N PRO A 158 -23.52 5.30 8.89
CA PRO A 158 -24.27 6.20 9.77
C PRO A 158 -23.54 6.53 11.08
N ASP A 159 -22.64 5.68 11.53
CA ASP A 159 -21.87 5.87 12.76
C ASP A 159 -20.57 6.65 12.57
N TYR A 160 -20.13 6.88 11.31
CA TYR A 160 -18.95 7.70 11.07
C TYR A 160 -19.33 9.18 11.08
N PRO A 161 -18.81 10.02 12.04
CA PRO A 161 -19.14 11.44 12.12
C PRO A 161 -18.56 12.19 10.91
N VAL A 162 -19.40 12.84 10.14
CA VAL A 162 -18.97 13.59 8.96
C VAL A 162 -19.97 14.70 8.61
N HIS A 163 -19.42 15.88 8.22
CA HIS A 163 -20.17 17.08 7.83
C HIS A 163 -19.78 17.52 6.42
N ARG A 164 -19.67 16.57 5.50
CA ARG A 164 -19.29 16.83 4.10
C ARG A 164 -19.71 15.67 3.18
N LYS A 165 -19.45 15.81 1.89
CA LYS A 165 -19.74 14.77 0.88
C LYS A 165 -21.21 14.36 0.83
N GLY A 166 -22.11 15.34 1.05
CA GLY A 166 -23.55 15.11 1.07
C GLY A 166 -24.06 14.36 2.29
N LYS A 167 -23.30 14.36 3.38
CA LYS A 167 -23.64 13.75 4.65
C LYS A 167 -23.38 14.73 5.81
N ASP A 168 -24.28 14.75 6.77
CA ASP A 168 -24.18 15.53 8.00
C ASP A 168 -24.67 14.67 9.17
N THR A 169 -23.74 14.16 10.00
CA THR A 169 -24.05 13.30 11.14
C THR A 169 -22.99 13.38 12.22
N GLU A 170 -23.44 13.39 13.48
CA GLU A 170 -22.58 13.28 14.66
C GLU A 170 -22.01 11.88 14.85
N GLY A 171 -22.67 10.85 14.31
CA GLY A 171 -22.22 9.46 14.32
C GLY A 171 -21.96 8.88 15.72
N ASN A 172 -21.32 7.70 15.72
CA ASN A 172 -20.85 7.01 16.94
C ASN A 172 -19.55 6.26 16.63
N MET A 173 -18.40 6.87 16.88
CA MET A 173 -17.09 6.28 16.60
C MET A 173 -16.84 4.94 17.31
N THR A 174 -17.40 4.71 18.50
CA THR A 174 -17.27 3.43 19.19
C THR A 174 -17.96 2.31 18.41
N ALA A 175 -19.20 2.56 17.93
CA ALA A 175 -19.93 1.61 17.10
C ALA A 175 -19.23 1.40 15.74
N PHE A 176 -18.75 2.48 15.11
CA PHE A 176 -18.01 2.43 13.84
C PHE A 176 -16.74 1.57 13.98
N VAL A 177 -15.89 1.80 14.98
CA VAL A 177 -14.66 1.04 15.21
C VAL A 177 -14.94 -0.43 15.53
N ALA A 178 -16.01 -0.72 16.29
CA ALA A 178 -16.43 -2.09 16.56
C ALA A 178 -16.85 -2.83 15.29
N ARG A 179 -17.61 -2.18 14.39
CA ARG A 179 -17.99 -2.72 13.08
C ARG A 179 -16.77 -2.93 12.20
N MET A 180 -15.86 -1.95 12.11
CA MET A 180 -14.60 -2.05 11.39
C MET A 180 -13.78 -3.28 11.82
N LYS A 181 -13.66 -3.56 13.11
CA LYS A 181 -12.97 -4.77 13.61
C LYS A 181 -13.62 -6.05 13.10
N ASN A 182 -14.95 -6.10 13.03
CA ASN A 182 -15.65 -7.27 12.53
C ASN A 182 -15.41 -7.46 11.02
N GLU A 183 -15.48 -6.39 10.23
CA GLU A 183 -15.16 -6.41 8.80
C GLU A 183 -13.69 -6.83 8.56
N LEU A 184 -12.75 -6.29 9.32
CA LEU A 184 -11.34 -6.67 9.23
C LEU A 184 -11.12 -8.14 9.62
N ARG A 185 -11.82 -8.65 10.64
CA ARG A 185 -11.79 -10.08 11.01
C ARG A 185 -12.25 -10.95 9.85
N GLU A 186 -13.36 -10.59 9.17
CA GLU A 186 -13.82 -11.31 7.97
C GLU A 186 -12.75 -11.33 6.89
N LEU A 187 -12.20 -10.16 6.55
CA LEU A 187 -11.19 -10.02 5.49
C LEU A 187 -9.93 -10.86 5.80
N ILE A 188 -9.41 -10.78 7.03
CA ILE A 188 -8.20 -11.50 7.43
C ILE A 188 -8.45 -13.01 7.46
N THR A 189 -9.56 -13.47 8.06
CA THR A 189 -9.80 -14.90 8.27
C THR A 189 -10.24 -15.62 6.99
N ARG A 190 -11.06 -14.96 6.14
CA ARG A 190 -11.58 -15.55 4.91
C ARG A 190 -10.59 -15.52 3.75
N TYR A 191 -9.89 -14.40 3.58
CA TYR A 191 -9.06 -14.15 2.38
C TYR A 191 -7.55 -14.20 2.63
N LYS A 192 -7.13 -14.16 3.90
CA LYS A 192 -5.72 -14.30 4.35
C LYS A 192 -4.77 -13.38 3.58
N PRO A 193 -5.02 -12.04 3.58
CA PRO A 193 -4.13 -11.10 2.91
C PRO A 193 -2.78 -11.04 3.62
N ALA A 194 -1.70 -10.88 2.88
CA ALA A 194 -0.37 -10.67 3.45
C ALA A 194 -0.18 -9.24 3.99
N MET A 195 -1.00 -8.29 3.51
CA MET A 195 -0.92 -6.88 3.88
C MET A 195 -2.31 -6.26 3.90
N LEU A 196 -2.53 -5.38 4.88
CA LEU A 196 -3.64 -4.43 4.92
C LEU A 196 -3.09 -3.02 4.71
N TRP A 197 -3.58 -2.36 3.68
CA TRP A 197 -3.23 -1.00 3.31
C TRP A 197 -4.36 -0.06 3.72
N PHE A 198 -4.15 0.76 4.76
CA PHE A 198 -5.14 1.69 5.29
C PHE A 198 -5.03 3.07 4.66
N ASP A 199 -6.14 3.83 4.71
CA ASP A 199 -6.23 5.21 4.26
C ASP A 199 -7.36 5.95 4.96
N GLY A 200 -7.42 7.30 4.84
CA GLY A 200 -8.50 8.10 5.43
C GLY A 200 -8.18 8.73 6.79
N TYR A 201 -6.96 8.59 7.25
CA TYR A 201 -6.48 9.03 8.57
C TYR A 201 -6.60 10.54 8.87
N TRP A 202 -6.73 11.38 7.85
CA TRP A 202 -6.65 12.85 7.98
C TRP A 202 -7.89 13.49 8.59
N GLU A 203 -9.05 12.84 8.59
CA GLU A 203 -10.27 13.40 9.18
C GLU A 203 -10.20 13.42 10.71
N THR A 204 -10.83 14.46 11.30
CA THR A 204 -10.80 14.74 12.76
C THR A 204 -11.32 13.59 13.61
N PRO A 205 -12.39 12.85 13.25
CA PRO A 205 -12.91 11.76 14.07
C PRO A 205 -11.92 10.61 14.30
N TRP A 206 -11.00 10.36 13.34
CA TRP A 206 -9.98 9.33 13.48
C TRP A 206 -8.84 9.83 14.36
N THR A 207 -8.42 9.05 15.35
CA THR A 207 -7.32 9.36 16.26
C THR A 207 -6.21 8.33 16.19
N THR A 208 -5.03 8.68 16.69
CA THR A 208 -3.90 7.75 16.84
C THR A 208 -4.25 6.57 17.75
N GLU A 209 -5.09 6.79 18.75
CA GLU A 209 -5.52 5.76 19.72
C GLU A 209 -6.38 4.71 19.00
N TYR A 210 -7.34 5.11 18.17
CA TYR A 210 -8.07 4.17 17.31
C TYR A 210 -7.13 3.42 16.35
N GLY A 211 -6.13 4.11 15.81
CA GLY A 211 -5.11 3.47 14.97
C GLY A 211 -4.33 2.38 15.72
N LYS A 212 -3.88 2.65 16.92
CA LYS A 212 -3.19 1.67 17.80
C LYS A 212 -4.10 0.50 18.17
N GLU A 213 -5.37 0.78 18.45
CA GLU A 213 -6.39 -0.22 18.76
C GLU A 213 -6.62 -1.18 17.58
N ILE A 214 -6.79 -0.64 16.36
CA ILE A 214 -6.98 -1.43 15.14
C ILE A 214 -5.70 -2.22 14.80
N TYR A 215 -4.52 -1.61 14.91
CA TYR A 215 -3.25 -2.32 14.71
C TYR A 215 -3.12 -3.51 15.65
N SER A 216 -3.33 -3.31 16.96
CA SER A 216 -3.27 -4.38 17.96
C SER A 216 -4.30 -5.48 17.69
N PHE A 217 -5.51 -5.10 17.27
CA PHE A 217 -6.55 -6.04 16.89
C PHE A 217 -6.11 -6.91 15.69
N ILE A 218 -5.59 -6.29 14.62
CA ILE A 218 -5.07 -7.03 13.45
C ILE A 218 -4.01 -8.04 13.88
N LYS A 219 -3.04 -7.61 14.71
CA LYS A 219 -1.97 -8.48 15.18
C LYS A 219 -2.47 -9.62 16.05
N SER A 220 -3.56 -9.44 16.77
CA SER A 220 -4.21 -10.51 17.54
C SER A 220 -4.90 -11.55 16.64
N VAL A 221 -5.35 -11.16 15.45
CA VAL A 221 -5.97 -12.09 14.46
C VAL A 221 -4.90 -12.80 13.63
N ASP A 222 -3.93 -12.07 13.10
CA ASP A 222 -2.75 -12.61 12.41
C ASP A 222 -1.56 -11.63 12.53
N ALA A 223 -0.54 -12.02 13.29
CA ALA A 223 0.65 -11.21 13.51
C ALA A 223 1.50 -11.00 12.25
N ASN A 224 1.34 -11.83 11.22
CA ASN A 224 2.13 -11.75 9.98
C ASN A 224 1.59 -10.72 8.99
N VAL A 225 0.34 -10.30 9.12
CA VAL A 225 -0.27 -9.27 8.25
C VAL A 225 0.50 -7.96 8.43
N ILE A 226 1.08 -7.46 7.34
CA ILE A 226 1.79 -6.18 7.32
C ILE A 226 0.78 -5.04 7.21
N VAL A 227 1.04 -3.92 7.88
CA VAL A 227 0.14 -2.76 7.92
C VAL A 227 0.93 -1.51 7.55
N ASN A 228 0.40 -0.68 6.64
CA ASN A 228 1.03 0.60 6.32
C ASN A 228 0.86 1.63 7.46
N ASN A 229 1.57 2.76 7.38
CA ASN A 229 1.58 3.78 8.44
C ASN A 229 0.33 4.66 8.52
N ARG A 230 -0.68 4.46 7.66
CA ARG A 230 -1.89 5.31 7.59
C ARG A 230 -2.97 4.98 8.63
N LEU A 231 -2.65 4.17 9.63
CA LEU A 231 -3.45 4.06 10.85
C LEU A 231 -3.13 5.16 11.86
N GLY A 232 -1.91 5.71 11.84
CA GLY A 232 -1.50 6.81 12.70
C GLY A 232 -1.77 8.20 12.12
N LYS A 233 -1.44 9.22 12.89
CA LYS A 233 -1.53 10.64 12.49
C LYS A 233 -0.16 11.27 12.20
N ASP A 234 0.94 10.59 12.52
CA ASP A 234 2.30 11.09 12.33
C ASP A 234 3.04 10.28 11.25
N PHE A 235 3.52 10.96 10.24
CA PHE A 235 4.19 10.42 9.06
C PHE A 235 5.67 10.81 8.98
N SER A 236 6.21 11.42 10.02
CA SER A 236 7.62 11.83 10.06
C SER A 236 8.60 10.65 10.11
N GLY A 237 8.12 9.46 10.50
CA GLY A 237 8.86 8.21 10.56
C GLY A 237 8.09 7.15 11.34
N LEU A 238 8.48 5.87 11.24
CA LEU A 238 7.83 4.76 11.96
C LEU A 238 8.07 4.79 13.48
N SER A 239 9.08 5.53 13.92
CA SER A 239 9.40 5.72 15.33
C SER A 239 8.75 6.96 15.95
N ALA A 240 8.01 7.75 15.19
CA ALA A 240 7.32 8.93 15.69
C ALA A 240 6.22 8.56 16.69
N PRO A 241 5.94 9.40 17.72
CA PRO A 241 4.97 9.06 18.78
C PRO A 241 3.55 8.77 18.28
N GLY A 242 3.14 9.42 17.18
CA GLY A 242 1.83 9.24 16.56
C GLY A 242 1.84 8.27 15.37
N ALA A 243 2.97 7.61 15.07
CA ALA A 243 3.06 6.64 13.99
C ALA A 243 2.45 5.30 14.38
N VAL A 244 1.70 4.68 13.47
CA VAL A 244 1.12 3.35 13.64
C VAL A 244 1.20 2.61 12.32
N GLY A 245 2.00 1.57 12.23
CA GLY A 245 2.19 0.75 11.04
C GLY A 245 3.60 0.17 10.92
N ASP A 246 3.85 -0.54 9.83
CA ASP A 246 5.07 -1.30 9.58
C ASP A 246 5.92 -0.71 8.45
N PHE A 247 5.36 0.16 7.59
CA PHE A 247 6.07 0.81 6.48
C PHE A 247 5.42 2.15 6.09
N LEU A 248 6.23 3.04 5.53
CA LEU A 248 5.81 4.38 5.10
C LEU A 248 5.19 4.35 3.69
N THR A 249 4.27 5.29 3.41
CA THR A 249 3.54 5.33 2.13
C THR A 249 3.51 6.72 1.49
N PRO A 250 4.60 7.18 0.85
CA PRO A 250 4.55 8.37 0.01
C PRO A 250 3.59 8.16 -1.17
N GLU A 251 2.72 9.16 -1.42
CA GLU A 251 1.67 9.09 -2.44
C GLU A 251 1.95 10.05 -3.58
N GLN A 252 1.79 9.57 -4.83
CA GLN A 252 2.06 10.28 -6.09
C GLN A 252 3.47 10.90 -6.15
N THR A 253 4.33 10.53 -5.23
CA THR A 253 5.74 10.92 -5.15
C THR A 253 6.61 9.69 -4.93
N ILE A 254 7.90 9.81 -5.29
CA ILE A 254 8.87 8.76 -5.01
C ILE A 254 9.60 9.13 -3.72
N GLY A 255 9.62 8.19 -2.76
CA GLY A 255 10.35 8.37 -1.51
C GLY A 255 11.85 8.58 -1.73
N LYS A 256 12.49 9.26 -0.79
CA LYS A 256 13.95 9.43 -0.77
C LYS A 256 14.64 8.10 -0.43
N LEU A 257 15.95 8.01 -0.68
CA LEU A 257 16.74 6.86 -0.24
C LEU A 257 16.62 6.71 1.28
N ASN A 258 16.00 5.63 1.73
CA ASN A 258 15.84 5.28 3.13
C ASN A 258 16.25 3.82 3.34
N MET A 259 17.35 3.61 4.05
CA MET A 259 17.88 2.28 4.36
C MET A 259 17.45 1.78 5.74
N SER A 260 16.86 2.63 6.57
CA SER A 260 16.46 2.33 7.95
C SER A 260 15.00 1.92 8.06
N GLU A 261 14.12 2.49 7.26
CA GLU A 261 12.69 2.26 7.32
C GLU A 261 12.16 1.75 5.98
N PRO A 262 11.31 0.70 5.99
CA PRO A 262 10.63 0.24 4.78
C PRO A 262 9.61 1.26 4.30
N TRP A 263 9.46 1.40 2.99
CA TRP A 263 8.47 2.28 2.38
C TRP A 263 7.98 1.79 1.02
N GLU A 264 6.82 2.27 0.62
CA GLU A 264 6.17 1.96 -0.65
C GLU A 264 5.52 3.21 -1.23
N SER A 265 5.93 3.63 -2.44
CA SER A 265 5.19 4.67 -3.16
C SER A 265 3.98 4.08 -3.86
N CYS A 266 2.80 4.71 -3.67
CA CYS A 266 1.61 4.41 -4.46
C CYS A 266 1.41 5.49 -5.53
N ILE A 267 1.39 5.06 -6.80
CA ILE A 267 1.39 5.95 -7.98
C ILE A 267 0.43 5.41 -9.03
N THR A 268 -0.36 6.29 -9.66
CA THR A 268 -1.29 5.93 -10.73
C THR A 268 -0.59 5.78 -12.07
N ILE A 269 -1.05 4.82 -12.90
CA ILE A 269 -0.65 4.72 -14.31
C ILE A 269 -1.31 5.82 -15.15
N ALA A 270 -2.46 6.30 -14.73
CA ALA A 270 -3.30 7.30 -15.37
C ALA A 270 -3.34 8.60 -14.54
N SER A 271 -4.28 9.52 -14.82
CA SER A 271 -4.41 10.79 -14.10
C SER A 271 -5.17 10.70 -12.79
N GLN A 272 -6.02 9.68 -12.61
CA GLN A 272 -6.78 9.43 -11.37
C GLN A 272 -6.69 7.97 -10.92
N TRP A 273 -7.21 7.66 -9.72
CA TRP A 273 -7.16 6.32 -9.14
C TRP A 273 -8.17 5.37 -9.79
N ALA A 274 -9.45 5.76 -9.84
CA ALA A 274 -10.47 5.00 -10.55
C ALA A 274 -10.38 5.20 -12.06
N TRP A 275 -11.04 4.35 -12.83
CA TRP A 275 -11.06 4.46 -14.28
C TRP A 275 -11.81 5.71 -14.74
N LYS A 276 -11.22 6.38 -15.73
CA LYS A 276 -11.79 7.50 -16.47
C LYS A 276 -11.69 7.23 -17.98
N PRO A 277 -12.77 7.45 -18.74
CA PRO A 277 -12.72 7.27 -20.18
C PRO A 277 -11.71 8.23 -20.84
N ASN A 278 -10.94 7.72 -21.78
CA ASN A 278 -9.93 8.49 -22.54
C ASN A 278 -8.85 9.16 -21.68
N ASP A 279 -8.54 8.60 -20.50
CA ASP A 279 -7.51 9.16 -19.62
C ASP A 279 -6.10 9.08 -20.24
N THR A 280 -5.22 9.98 -19.80
CA THR A 280 -3.83 10.03 -20.23
C THR A 280 -3.00 9.07 -19.40
N LEU A 281 -2.33 8.12 -20.07
CA LEU A 281 -1.43 7.19 -19.41
C LEU A 281 0.01 7.70 -19.41
N LYS A 282 0.75 7.39 -18.35
CA LYS A 282 2.20 7.57 -18.32
C LYS A 282 2.86 6.79 -19.46
N SER A 283 3.88 7.37 -20.10
CA SER A 283 4.69 6.70 -21.10
C SER A 283 5.44 5.51 -20.51
N LEU A 284 5.85 4.53 -21.32
CA LEU A 284 6.67 3.40 -20.86
C LEU A 284 7.93 3.87 -20.13
N LYS A 285 8.61 4.92 -20.67
CA LYS A 285 9.79 5.53 -20.03
C LYS A 285 9.46 6.02 -18.61
N GLN A 286 8.37 6.75 -18.44
CA GLN A 286 7.93 7.24 -17.14
C GLN A 286 7.60 6.08 -16.17
N CYS A 287 6.91 5.05 -16.64
CA CYS A 287 6.57 3.88 -15.82
C CYS A 287 7.82 3.13 -15.33
N ILE A 288 8.79 2.86 -16.23
CA ILE A 288 10.05 2.20 -15.88
C ILE A 288 10.87 3.08 -14.94
N GLN A 289 11.01 4.38 -15.22
CA GLN A 289 11.75 5.28 -14.35
C GLN A 289 11.13 5.39 -12.96
N THR A 290 9.79 5.37 -12.85
CA THR A 290 9.08 5.34 -11.56
C THR A 290 9.46 4.10 -10.74
N LEU A 291 9.42 2.91 -11.37
CA LEU A 291 9.81 1.67 -10.72
C LEU A 291 11.28 1.67 -10.28
N VAL A 292 12.17 2.07 -11.18
CA VAL A 292 13.62 2.09 -10.91
C VAL A 292 13.96 3.10 -9.81
N LYS A 293 13.37 4.29 -9.85
CA LYS A 293 13.58 5.32 -8.80
C LYS A 293 13.09 4.83 -7.45
N SER A 294 11.93 4.17 -7.38
CA SER A 294 11.44 3.56 -6.12
C SER A 294 12.40 2.50 -5.60
N ALA A 295 12.86 1.57 -6.44
CA ALA A 295 13.82 0.54 -6.04
C ALA A 295 15.18 1.14 -5.62
N SER A 296 15.66 2.17 -6.33
CA SER A 296 16.90 2.90 -6.01
C SER A 296 16.82 3.65 -4.68
N GLY A 297 15.63 4.11 -4.31
CA GLY A 297 15.34 4.69 -2.98
C GLY A 297 15.18 3.64 -1.88
N ASN A 298 15.34 2.36 -2.18
CA ASN A 298 15.10 1.20 -1.31
C ASN A 298 13.63 0.93 -0.99
N GLY A 299 12.68 1.47 -1.78
CA GLY A 299 11.25 1.29 -1.61
C GLY A 299 10.62 0.29 -2.57
N ASN A 300 9.34 0.05 -2.37
CA ASN A 300 8.47 -0.65 -3.30
C ASN A 300 7.69 0.36 -4.16
N LEU A 301 7.21 -0.08 -5.31
CA LEU A 301 6.21 0.62 -6.11
C LEU A 301 4.91 -0.16 -6.10
N LEU A 302 3.84 0.45 -5.63
CA LEU A 302 2.45 -0.01 -5.77
C LEU A 302 1.80 0.82 -6.88
N PHE A 303 1.64 0.20 -8.07
CA PHE A 303 1.28 0.90 -9.29
C PHE A 303 -0.17 0.68 -9.64
N ASN A 304 -0.96 1.76 -9.66
CA ASN A 304 -2.41 1.68 -9.72
C ASN A 304 -2.95 1.59 -11.14
N VAL A 305 -3.94 0.72 -11.30
CA VAL A 305 -4.84 0.64 -12.45
C VAL A 305 -6.29 0.83 -11.98
N GLY A 306 -7.12 1.42 -12.83
CA GLY A 306 -8.57 1.52 -12.64
C GLY A 306 -9.28 0.62 -13.66
N PRO A 307 -9.93 -0.47 -13.24
CA PRO A 307 -10.79 -1.25 -14.15
C PRO A 307 -12.02 -0.48 -14.61
N MET A 308 -12.49 -0.79 -15.81
CA MET A 308 -13.68 -0.20 -16.42
C MET A 308 -14.97 -0.67 -15.74
N MET A 309 -16.08 -0.01 -16.07
CA MET A 309 -17.40 -0.32 -15.54
C MET A 309 -17.90 -1.73 -15.89
N ASP A 310 -17.38 -2.33 -16.96
CA ASP A 310 -17.71 -3.69 -17.39
C ASP A 310 -16.88 -4.78 -16.69
N GLY A 311 -15.87 -4.40 -15.90
CA GLY A 311 -15.02 -5.30 -15.13
C GLY A 311 -13.68 -5.64 -15.79
N ARG A 312 -13.38 -5.11 -16.98
CA ARG A 312 -12.05 -5.30 -17.60
C ARG A 312 -11.07 -4.20 -17.17
N ILE A 313 -9.79 -4.53 -17.05
CA ILE A 313 -8.75 -3.50 -17.07
C ILE A 313 -8.64 -2.99 -18.52
N GLU A 314 -8.58 -1.68 -18.69
CA GLU A 314 -8.52 -1.05 -20.02
C GLU A 314 -7.32 -1.59 -20.84
N ALA A 315 -7.55 -1.92 -22.12
CA ALA A 315 -6.54 -2.54 -22.98
C ALA A 315 -5.23 -1.74 -23.06
N ARG A 316 -5.31 -0.39 -23.09
CA ARG A 316 -4.13 0.49 -23.09
C ARG A 316 -3.31 0.36 -21.79
N GLN A 317 -3.95 0.17 -20.64
CA GLN A 317 -3.26 -0.07 -19.36
C GLN A 317 -2.62 -1.46 -19.36
N VAL A 318 -3.34 -2.49 -19.82
CA VAL A 318 -2.80 -3.86 -19.92
C VAL A 318 -1.56 -3.91 -20.83
N GLU A 319 -1.58 -3.24 -21.99
CA GLU A 319 -0.44 -3.21 -22.90
C GLU A 319 0.75 -2.46 -22.26
N ARG A 320 0.53 -1.32 -21.61
CA ARG A 320 1.59 -0.60 -20.89
C ARG A 320 2.22 -1.45 -19.79
N LEU A 321 1.43 -2.21 -19.04
CA LEU A 321 1.91 -3.15 -18.03
C LEU A 321 2.74 -4.28 -18.64
N LYS A 322 2.31 -4.82 -19.79
CA LYS A 322 3.02 -5.85 -20.52
C LYS A 322 4.37 -5.35 -21.06
N GLU A 323 4.43 -4.11 -21.55
CA GLU A 323 5.69 -3.45 -21.95
C GLU A 323 6.68 -3.37 -20.77
N MET A 324 6.21 -2.98 -19.57
CA MET A 324 7.03 -3.01 -18.34
C MET A 324 7.51 -4.42 -18.01
N GLY A 325 6.64 -5.42 -18.15
CA GLY A 325 6.98 -6.82 -17.94
C GLY A 325 8.05 -7.33 -18.92
N ASN A 326 8.00 -6.92 -20.17
CA ASN A 326 9.01 -7.26 -21.18
C ASN A 326 10.38 -6.66 -20.81
N TRP A 327 10.41 -5.42 -20.33
CA TRP A 327 11.63 -4.81 -19.79
C TRP A 327 12.17 -5.58 -18.56
N LEU A 328 11.28 -5.95 -17.64
CA LEU A 328 11.65 -6.68 -16.43
C LEU A 328 12.14 -8.12 -16.68
N LYS A 329 11.69 -8.78 -17.74
CA LYS A 329 12.25 -10.10 -18.17
C LYS A 329 13.74 -10.01 -18.48
N ILE A 330 14.19 -8.86 -18.99
CA ILE A 330 15.60 -8.64 -19.35
C ILE A 330 16.40 -8.10 -18.15
N TYR A 331 15.85 -7.10 -17.46
CA TYR A 331 16.58 -6.28 -16.48
C TYR A 331 16.13 -6.49 -15.02
N GLY A 332 15.18 -7.37 -14.77
CA GLY A 332 14.58 -7.55 -13.43
C GLY A 332 15.56 -7.97 -12.33
N GLU A 333 16.73 -8.53 -12.67
CA GLU A 333 17.77 -8.83 -11.66
C GLU A 333 18.29 -7.58 -10.96
N SER A 334 18.20 -6.40 -11.61
CA SER A 334 18.58 -5.11 -11.06
C SER A 334 17.49 -4.48 -10.17
N ILE A 335 16.30 -5.12 -10.08
CA ILE A 335 15.15 -4.63 -9.32
C ILE A 335 14.82 -5.57 -8.15
N TYR A 336 14.57 -6.86 -8.45
CA TYR A 336 14.07 -7.79 -7.44
C TYR A 336 15.14 -8.32 -6.50
N GLY A 337 14.83 -8.30 -5.19
CA GLY A 337 15.74 -8.76 -4.15
C GLY A 337 17.01 -7.91 -4.05
N THR A 338 16.94 -6.65 -4.48
CA THR A 338 18.00 -5.65 -4.31
C THR A 338 17.70 -4.77 -3.10
N SER A 339 18.71 -4.07 -2.58
CA SER A 339 18.55 -2.87 -1.77
C SER A 339 18.76 -1.62 -2.62
N GLY A 340 18.32 -0.46 -2.16
CA GLY A 340 18.68 0.84 -2.74
C GLY A 340 20.16 1.17 -2.55
N GLY A 341 20.63 2.20 -3.27
CA GLY A 341 22.00 2.68 -3.18
C GLY A 341 23.04 1.78 -3.91
N PRO A 342 24.34 2.00 -3.68
CA PRO A 342 24.94 2.92 -2.70
C PRO A 342 24.91 4.40 -3.11
N PHE A 343 24.63 4.71 -4.38
CA PHE A 343 24.51 6.08 -4.84
C PHE A 343 23.10 6.61 -4.56
N VAL A 344 23.02 7.81 -3.97
CA VAL A 344 21.73 8.51 -3.79
C VAL A 344 21.11 8.76 -5.16
N PRO A 345 19.84 8.39 -5.39
CA PRO A 345 19.17 8.67 -6.65
C PRO A 345 19.12 10.17 -6.95
N VAL A 346 19.41 10.53 -8.20
CA VAL A 346 19.31 11.89 -8.73
C VAL A 346 18.50 11.89 -10.03
N GLU A 347 18.29 13.04 -10.66
CA GLU A 347 17.53 13.14 -11.92
C GLU A 347 18.12 12.29 -13.04
N SER A 348 19.46 12.23 -13.13
CA SER A 348 20.17 11.56 -14.23
C SER A 348 20.38 10.05 -14.01
N TYR A 349 20.40 9.57 -12.78
CA TYR A 349 20.56 8.14 -12.50
C TYR A 349 19.95 7.70 -11.15
N GLY A 350 19.76 6.40 -11.01
CA GLY A 350 19.50 5.72 -9.75
C GLY A 350 20.38 4.46 -9.63
N ALA A 351 20.52 3.93 -8.41
CA ALA A 351 21.31 2.73 -8.18
C ALA A 351 20.61 1.75 -7.24
N THR A 352 20.75 0.46 -7.56
CA THR A 352 20.37 -0.64 -6.69
C THR A 352 21.55 -1.56 -6.46
N ARG A 353 21.52 -2.32 -5.36
CA ARG A 353 22.62 -3.21 -4.96
C ARG A 353 22.11 -4.60 -4.63
N LYS A 354 22.86 -5.62 -5.06
CA LYS A 354 22.64 -7.01 -4.65
C LYS A 354 24.01 -7.71 -4.45
N ALA A 355 24.27 -8.12 -3.22
CA ALA A 355 25.57 -8.69 -2.85
C ALA A 355 26.74 -7.77 -3.27
N ASN A 356 27.66 -8.25 -4.11
CA ASN A 356 28.81 -7.50 -4.62
C ASN A 356 28.55 -6.80 -5.97
N LYS A 357 27.29 -6.68 -6.40
CA LYS A 357 26.92 -6.00 -7.64
C LYS A 357 26.18 -4.70 -7.35
N ILE A 358 26.54 -3.64 -8.06
CA ILE A 358 25.83 -2.37 -8.10
C ILE A 358 25.25 -2.20 -9.50
N TYR A 359 23.96 -1.95 -9.61
CA TYR A 359 23.27 -1.68 -10.86
C TYR A 359 23.01 -0.19 -10.94
N VAL A 360 23.59 0.49 -11.92
CA VAL A 360 23.37 1.92 -12.18
C VAL A 360 22.42 2.05 -13.36
N HIS A 361 21.31 2.74 -13.13
CA HIS A 361 20.28 3.02 -14.12
C HIS A 361 20.40 4.46 -14.57
N VAL A 362 20.72 4.70 -15.82
CA VAL A 362 20.86 6.05 -16.39
C VAL A 362 19.50 6.51 -16.92
N PHE A 363 18.92 7.55 -16.34
CA PHE A 363 17.64 8.11 -16.73
C PHE A 363 17.78 9.16 -17.80
N GLU A 364 18.85 9.94 -17.70
CA GLU A 364 19.18 11.03 -18.63
C GLU A 364 20.67 11.01 -18.92
N ARG A 365 21.00 11.04 -20.18
CA ARG A 365 22.38 11.10 -20.65
C ARG A 365 22.77 12.57 -20.87
N LYS A 366 23.82 13.01 -20.17
CA LYS A 366 24.42 14.34 -20.34
C LYS A 366 25.87 14.19 -20.84
N GLY A 367 26.02 13.98 -22.16
CA GLY A 367 27.32 13.72 -22.78
C GLY A 367 27.74 12.24 -22.74
N ASP A 368 29.04 12.02 -22.91
CA ASP A 368 29.63 10.68 -23.05
C ASP A 368 30.22 10.15 -21.72
N GLU A 369 30.12 10.89 -20.65
CA GLU A 369 30.57 10.47 -19.33
C GLU A 369 29.41 10.46 -18.31
N LEU A 370 29.40 9.42 -17.48
CA LEU A 370 28.60 9.38 -16.26
C LEU A 370 29.54 9.45 -15.06
N LYS A 371 29.44 10.50 -14.26
CA LYS A 371 30.19 10.70 -13.03
C LYS A 371 29.38 10.22 -11.83
N LEU A 372 29.93 9.30 -11.06
CA LEU A 372 29.35 8.77 -9.84
C LEU A 372 30.23 9.16 -8.65
N PRO A 373 29.65 9.40 -7.46
CA PRO A 373 30.41 9.70 -6.24
C PRO A 373 31.42 8.60 -5.88
N ALA A 374 32.43 8.95 -5.12
CA ALA A 374 33.36 8.00 -4.54
C ALA A 374 32.63 7.01 -3.61
N LEU A 375 33.14 5.80 -3.57
CA LEU A 375 32.69 4.76 -2.62
C LEU A 375 33.87 4.39 -1.70
N PRO A 376 33.96 5.01 -0.52
CA PRO A 376 35.07 4.76 0.40
C PRO A 376 35.23 3.28 0.72
N GLY A 377 36.47 2.78 0.61
CA GLY A 377 36.78 1.37 0.88
C GLY A 377 36.26 0.36 -0.15
N VAL A 378 35.67 0.81 -1.26
CA VAL A 378 35.17 -0.07 -2.33
C VAL A 378 36.00 0.12 -3.60
N MET A 379 36.63 -0.94 -4.06
CA MET A 379 37.33 -0.98 -5.36
C MET A 379 36.44 -1.69 -6.38
N ILE A 380 36.09 -0.99 -7.46
CA ILE A 380 35.34 -1.56 -8.59
C ILE A 380 36.29 -2.44 -9.42
N LYS A 381 35.91 -3.68 -9.65
CA LYS A 381 36.73 -4.65 -10.42
C LYS A 381 36.34 -4.69 -11.90
N LYS A 382 35.06 -4.51 -12.22
CA LYS A 382 34.55 -4.61 -13.60
C LYS A 382 33.31 -3.73 -13.75
N VAL A 383 33.18 -3.10 -14.93
CA VAL A 383 31.98 -2.36 -15.33
C VAL A 383 31.57 -2.85 -16.71
N TYR A 384 30.27 -3.11 -16.87
CA TYR A 384 29.70 -3.61 -18.13
C TYR A 384 28.21 -3.28 -18.21
N PHE A 385 27.67 -3.21 -19.41
CA PHE A 385 26.23 -3.14 -19.58
C PHE A 385 25.57 -4.44 -19.10
N LEU A 386 24.47 -4.30 -18.40
CA LEU A 386 23.67 -5.47 -18.03
C LEU A 386 23.21 -6.20 -19.31
N LYS A 387 23.63 -7.45 -19.48
CA LYS A 387 23.47 -8.23 -20.74
C LYS A 387 24.27 -7.69 -21.93
N GLY A 388 25.35 -6.95 -21.71
CA GLY A 388 26.10 -6.32 -22.79
C GLY A 388 27.62 -6.35 -22.61
N LYS A 389 28.30 -5.49 -23.37
CA LYS A 389 29.76 -5.38 -23.44
C LYS A 389 30.34 -4.68 -22.23
N PRO A 390 31.64 -4.91 -21.91
CA PRO A 390 32.38 -4.10 -20.93
C PRO A 390 32.36 -2.62 -21.30
N LEU A 391 32.43 -1.77 -20.28
CA LEU A 391 32.56 -0.31 -20.40
C LEU A 391 33.94 0.12 -19.94
N THR A 392 34.50 1.14 -20.56
CA THR A 392 35.67 1.85 -20.07
C THR A 392 35.28 2.69 -18.87
N TRP A 393 36.11 2.70 -17.85
CA TRP A 393 35.86 3.41 -16.60
C TRP A 393 37.15 3.77 -15.88
N LYS A 394 37.09 4.77 -15.00
CA LYS A 394 38.16 5.17 -14.08
C LYS A 394 37.58 5.33 -12.68
N GLN A 395 38.38 5.04 -11.67
CA GLN A 395 38.03 5.28 -10.28
C GLN A 395 39.24 5.89 -9.57
N ASP A 396 39.01 6.97 -8.84
CA ASP A 396 39.96 7.62 -7.94
C ASP A 396 39.26 8.10 -6.65
N GLU A 397 39.94 8.89 -5.85
CA GLU A 397 39.41 9.43 -4.61
C GLU A 397 38.22 10.39 -4.81
N SER A 398 38.08 11.02 -6.00
CA SER A 398 37.00 11.93 -6.35
C SER A 398 35.72 11.21 -6.80
N GLY A 399 35.83 9.96 -7.29
CA GLY A 399 34.66 9.19 -7.73
C GLY A 399 34.95 8.16 -8.80
N ILE A 400 33.90 7.82 -9.53
CA ILE A 400 33.92 6.83 -10.63
C ILE A 400 33.39 7.51 -11.89
N ILE A 401 34.16 7.44 -12.97
CA ILE A 401 33.78 7.96 -14.30
C ILE A 401 33.57 6.77 -15.23
N LEU A 402 32.36 6.67 -15.79
CA LEU A 402 32.01 5.67 -16.78
C LEU A 402 31.93 6.33 -18.16
N GLN A 403 32.62 5.75 -19.16
CA GLN A 403 32.51 6.17 -20.56
C GLN A 403 31.29 5.50 -21.19
N LEU A 404 30.32 6.31 -21.59
CA LEU A 404 29.11 5.83 -22.24
C LEU A 404 29.34 5.83 -23.75
N PRO A 405 29.13 4.71 -24.47
CA PRO A 405 29.31 4.67 -25.92
C PRO A 405 28.30 5.58 -26.62
N SER A 406 28.62 6.04 -27.82
CA SER A 406 27.66 6.73 -28.67
C SER A 406 26.37 5.94 -28.78
N MET A 407 25.22 6.59 -28.65
CA MET A 407 23.94 5.94 -28.94
C MET A 407 23.84 5.75 -30.46
N PRO A 408 23.37 4.57 -30.91
CA PRO A 408 23.11 4.36 -32.33
C PRO A 408 22.02 5.25 -32.87
#